data_bd7cd6a99c78a394a8175d0df812e12d
#
_entry.id   bd7cd6a99c78a394a8175d0df812e12d
#
_cell.length_a   1.000
_cell.length_b   1.000
_cell.length_c   1.000
_cell.angle_alpha   90.00
_cell.angle_beta   90.00
_cell.angle_gamma   90.00
#
_symmetry.space_group_name_H-M   'P 1'
#
loop_
_entity.id
_entity.type
_entity.pdbx_description
1 polymer ?
#
loop_
_entity_poly.entity_id
_entity_poly.type
_entity_poly.pdbx_seq_one_letter_code
_entity_poly.pdbx_strand_id
1 'polypeptide(L)'
;MKKITLYIGLNDKDTKTQKISTLDAYRFVNNILATDSTITECKGVYTHEDGTITTENTLEVVLLDFDNTLDKGWVLDKANAIKKALNQESIAYQEQDIKSELI
;
A
#
# COMPACT_ATOMS: atom_id res chain seq x y z
N MET A 1 -1.46 16.57 -12.51
CA MET A 1 -1.71 16.00 -11.16
C MET A 1 -1.54 14.51 -11.18
N LYS A 2 -0.92 13.95 -10.15
CA LYS A 2 -0.70 12.49 -10.07
C LYS A 2 -1.58 11.85 -9.03
N LYS A 3 -2.05 10.64 -9.36
CA LYS A 3 -2.63 9.70 -8.41
C LYS A 3 -1.62 8.58 -8.22
N ILE A 4 -1.20 8.37 -6.98
CA ILE A 4 -0.31 7.28 -6.62
C ILE A 4 -1.11 6.28 -5.80
N THR A 5 -1.04 5.01 -6.17
CA THR A 5 -1.73 3.94 -5.44
C THR A 5 -0.70 2.91 -4.98
N LEU A 6 -0.78 2.56 -3.70
CA LEU A 6 0.01 1.47 -3.12
C LEU A 6 -0.93 0.34 -2.75
N TYR A 7 -0.55 -0.90 -3.04
CA TYR A 7 -1.26 -2.10 -2.57
C TYR A 7 -0.35 -2.84 -1.61
N ILE A 8 -0.79 -2.94 -0.36
CA ILE A 8 -0.01 -3.48 0.75
C ILE A 8 -0.73 -4.73 1.25
N GLY A 9 -0.19 -5.91 0.90
CA GLY A 9 -0.66 -7.18 1.44
C GLY A 9 -0.29 -7.30 2.92
N LEU A 10 -1.08 -8.04 3.68
CA LEU A 10 -0.88 -8.15 5.13
C LEU A 10 -0.39 -9.51 5.59
N ASN A 11 -0.21 -10.48 4.69
CA ASN A 11 0.43 -11.74 5.05
C ASN A 11 1.94 -11.58 5.14
N ASP A 12 2.52 -12.09 6.22
CA ASP A 12 3.97 -12.18 6.38
C ASP A 12 4.56 -13.08 5.29
N LYS A 13 5.65 -12.64 4.64
CA LYS A 13 6.23 -13.37 3.51
C LYS A 13 6.80 -14.73 3.88
N ASP A 14 7.22 -14.93 5.13
CA ASP A 14 7.85 -16.16 5.57
C ASP A 14 6.83 -17.18 6.06
N THR A 15 5.85 -16.73 6.85
CA THR A 15 4.81 -17.60 7.42
C THR A 15 3.58 -17.75 6.54
N LYS A 16 3.40 -16.86 5.57
CA LYS A 16 2.21 -16.79 4.70
C LYS A 16 0.92 -16.55 5.47
N THR A 17 1.00 -16.01 6.68
CA THR A 17 -0.14 -15.70 7.54
C THR A 17 -0.12 -14.24 7.95
N GLN A 18 -1.30 -13.71 8.28
CA GLN A 18 -1.42 -12.34 8.78
C GLN A 18 -1.09 -12.31 10.27
N LYS A 19 -0.02 -11.61 10.63
CA LYS A 19 0.47 -11.54 12.02
C LYS A 19 -0.15 -10.42 12.84
N ILE A 20 -0.57 -9.33 12.18
CA ILE A 20 -1.20 -8.20 12.87
C ILE A 20 -2.61 -8.00 12.32
N SER A 21 -3.50 -7.44 13.13
CA SER A 21 -4.86 -7.16 12.68
C SER A 21 -4.86 -6.13 11.56
N THR A 22 -5.88 -6.18 10.71
CA THR A 22 -6.04 -5.19 9.63
C THR A 22 -6.14 -3.77 10.19
N LEU A 23 -6.80 -3.59 11.32
CA LEU A 23 -6.91 -2.28 11.99
C LEU A 23 -5.54 -1.76 12.44
N ASP A 24 -4.72 -2.62 13.04
CA ASP A 24 -3.37 -2.22 13.48
C ASP A 24 -2.47 -1.91 12.29
N ALA A 25 -2.58 -2.69 11.21
CA ALA A 25 -1.87 -2.41 9.97
C ALA A 25 -2.27 -1.06 9.38
N TYR A 26 -3.58 -0.77 9.35
CA TYR A 26 -4.11 0.52 8.91
C TYR A 26 -3.51 1.68 9.71
N ARG A 27 -3.54 1.57 11.05
CA ARG A 27 -2.98 2.60 11.93
C ARG A 27 -1.49 2.81 11.70
N PHE A 28 -0.76 1.73 11.55
CA PHE A 28 0.67 1.77 11.28
C PHE A 28 0.97 2.48 9.95
N VAL A 29 0.29 2.08 8.87
CA VAL A 29 0.47 2.69 7.54
C VAL A 29 0.13 4.17 7.57
N ASN A 30 -0.99 4.52 8.20
CA ASN A 30 -1.40 5.92 8.34
C ASN A 30 -0.36 6.76 9.09
N ASN A 31 0.23 6.21 10.15
CA ASN A 31 1.26 6.91 10.92
C ASN A 31 2.56 7.07 10.12
N ILE A 32 2.96 6.07 9.36
CA ILE A 32 4.18 6.13 8.54
C ILE A 32 4.03 7.13 7.40
N LEU A 33 2.92 7.11 6.70
CA LEU A 33 2.68 8.01 5.57
C LEU A 33 2.47 9.45 6.04
N ALA A 34 1.69 9.64 7.10
CA ALA A 34 1.41 10.96 7.70
C ALA A 34 1.05 12.04 6.67
N THR A 35 0.24 11.68 5.69
CA THR A 35 -0.19 12.57 4.61
C THR A 35 -1.63 12.28 4.21
N ASP A 36 -2.25 13.20 3.47
CA ASP A 36 -3.60 13.02 2.99
C ASP A 36 -3.68 11.79 2.08
N SER A 37 -4.56 10.87 2.43
CA SER A 37 -4.72 9.63 1.71
C SER A 37 -6.11 9.04 1.91
N THR A 38 -6.48 8.16 1.02
CA THR A 38 -7.67 7.31 1.19
C THR A 38 -7.19 5.87 1.28
N ILE A 39 -7.55 5.19 2.37
CA ILE A 39 -7.11 3.82 2.62
C ILE A 39 -8.35 2.92 2.63
N THR A 40 -8.35 1.92 1.77
CA THR A 40 -9.45 0.97 1.63
C THR A 40 -8.97 -0.44 1.96
N GLU A 41 -9.74 -1.16 2.77
CA GLU A 41 -9.51 -2.58 3.01
C GLU A 41 -10.07 -3.38 1.84
N CYS A 42 -9.27 -4.30 1.31
CA CYS A 42 -9.66 -5.14 0.17
C CYS A 42 -8.98 -6.51 0.26
N LYS A 43 -9.26 -7.37 -0.73
CA LYS A 43 -8.64 -8.69 -0.83
C LYS A 43 -7.69 -8.72 -2.00
N GLY A 44 -6.45 -9.12 -1.76
CA GLY A 44 -5.48 -9.39 -2.80
C GLY A 44 -5.46 -10.88 -3.13
N VAL A 45 -5.29 -11.19 -4.40
CA VAL A 45 -5.19 -12.58 -4.88
C VAL A 45 -3.89 -12.70 -5.67
N TYR A 46 -3.06 -13.65 -5.26
CA TYR A 46 -1.75 -13.87 -5.89
C TYR A 46 -1.62 -15.29 -6.38
N THR A 47 -1.11 -15.45 -7.59
CA THR A 47 -0.72 -16.73 -8.14
C THR A 47 0.78 -16.88 -7.99
N HIS A 48 1.23 -17.88 -7.26
CA HIS A 48 2.65 -18.19 -7.08
C HIS A 48 3.21 -18.95 -8.29
N GLU A 49 4.53 -19.01 -8.39
CA GLU A 49 5.20 -19.69 -9.51
C GLU A 49 4.81 -21.17 -9.64
N ASP A 50 4.50 -21.83 -8.52
CA ASP A 50 4.05 -23.23 -8.51
C ASP A 50 2.57 -23.41 -8.86
N GLY A 51 1.87 -22.33 -9.19
CA GLY A 51 0.45 -22.35 -9.56
C GLY A 51 -0.51 -22.27 -8.38
N THR A 52 -0.02 -22.24 -7.14
CA THR A 52 -0.90 -22.05 -5.98
C THR A 52 -1.42 -20.62 -5.91
N ILE A 53 -2.64 -20.46 -5.41
CA ILE A 53 -3.32 -19.17 -5.28
C ILE A 53 -3.46 -18.83 -3.80
N THR A 54 -3.01 -17.65 -3.42
CA THR A 54 -3.17 -17.13 -2.06
C THR A 54 -4.04 -15.89 -2.08
N THR A 55 -5.02 -15.83 -1.16
CA THR A 55 -5.83 -14.65 -0.91
C THR A 55 -5.40 -14.03 0.42
N GLU A 56 -5.20 -12.71 0.44
CA GLU A 56 -4.83 -12.02 1.66
C GLU A 56 -5.60 -10.72 1.83
N ASN A 57 -5.74 -10.27 3.09
CA ASN A 57 -6.20 -8.91 3.37
C ASN A 57 -5.16 -7.93 2.84
N THR A 58 -5.62 -6.88 2.21
CA THR A 58 -4.78 -5.90 1.53
C THR A 58 -5.29 -4.49 1.84
N LEU A 59 -4.38 -3.54 1.99
CA LEU A 59 -4.72 -2.12 2.06
C LEU A 59 -4.40 -1.48 0.71
N GLU A 60 -5.42 -0.84 0.13
CA GLU A 60 -5.23 0.03 -1.02
C GLU A 60 -5.09 1.46 -0.51
N VAL A 61 -3.95 2.07 -0.75
CA VAL A 61 -3.65 3.43 -0.31
C VAL A 61 -3.57 4.34 -1.53
N VAL A 62 -4.46 5.33 -1.58
CA VAL A 62 -4.51 6.31 -2.67
C VAL A 62 -4.00 7.65 -2.17
N LEU A 63 -2.96 8.16 -2.82
CA LEU A 63 -2.38 9.48 -2.58
C LEU A 63 -2.69 10.37 -3.79
N LEU A 64 -3.32 11.52 -3.54
CA LEU A 64 -3.61 12.50 -4.59
C LEU A 64 -2.71 13.72 -4.41
N ASP A 65 -1.93 14.01 -5.43
CA ASP A 65 -0.97 15.11 -5.41
C ASP A 65 -1.63 16.36 -6.01
N PHE A 66 -2.44 17.05 -5.21
CA PHE A 66 -3.19 18.23 -5.63
C PHE A 66 -2.32 19.43 -5.95
N ASP A 67 -1.16 19.53 -5.33
CA ASP A 67 -0.26 20.68 -5.45
C ASP A 67 1.08 20.36 -6.12
N ASN A 68 1.22 19.14 -6.65
CA ASN A 68 2.44 18.63 -7.28
C ASN A 68 3.67 18.66 -6.37
N THR A 69 3.47 18.53 -5.05
CA THR A 69 4.57 18.51 -4.08
C THR A 69 4.96 17.11 -3.66
N LEU A 70 4.17 16.10 -4.05
CA LEU A 70 4.42 14.71 -3.65
C LEU A 70 5.60 14.14 -4.43
N ASP A 71 6.68 13.88 -3.72
CA ASP A 71 7.91 13.35 -4.32
C ASP A 71 7.87 11.82 -4.37
N LYS A 72 8.14 11.25 -5.54
CA LYS A 72 8.20 9.80 -5.73
C LYS A 72 9.21 9.14 -4.80
N GLY A 73 10.40 9.75 -4.65
CA GLY A 73 11.43 9.23 -3.75
C GLY A 73 10.94 9.13 -2.31
N TRP A 74 10.23 10.14 -1.84
CA TRP A 74 9.62 10.12 -0.52
C TRP A 74 8.60 8.99 -0.38
N VAL A 75 7.73 8.80 -1.37
CA VAL A 75 6.72 7.73 -1.35
C VAL A 75 7.40 6.35 -1.32
N LEU A 76 8.44 6.15 -2.14
CA LEU A 76 9.17 4.89 -2.18
C LEU A 76 9.90 4.60 -0.87
N ASP A 77 10.46 5.61 -0.22
CA ASP A 77 11.10 5.46 1.09
C ASP A 77 10.09 5.01 2.14
N LYS A 78 8.89 5.62 2.16
CA LYS A 78 7.82 5.23 3.07
C LYS A 78 7.30 3.82 2.77
N ALA A 79 7.12 3.49 1.50
CA ALA A 79 6.71 2.14 1.10
C ALA A 79 7.73 1.08 1.51
N ASN A 80 9.02 1.37 1.36
CA ASN A 80 10.08 0.46 1.81
C ASN A 80 10.08 0.27 3.33
N ALA A 81 9.83 1.33 4.09
CA ALA A 81 9.71 1.24 5.54
C ALA A 81 8.53 0.35 5.94
N ILE A 82 7.39 0.51 5.29
CA ILE A 82 6.20 -0.33 5.52
C ILE A 82 6.49 -1.78 5.14
N LYS A 83 7.08 -2.00 3.97
CA LYS A 83 7.43 -3.34 3.49
C LYS A 83 8.31 -4.09 4.49
N LYS A 84 9.32 -3.42 5.01
CA LYS A 84 10.23 -4.01 5.99
C LYS A 84 9.53 -4.31 7.30
N ALA A 85 8.76 -3.37 7.83
CA ALA A 85 8.09 -3.51 9.12
C ALA A 85 7.02 -4.61 9.10
N LEU A 86 6.27 -4.75 8.00
CA LEU A 86 5.24 -5.77 7.83
C LEU A 86 5.78 -7.08 7.25
N ASN A 87 7.09 -7.16 7.03
CA ASN A 87 7.76 -8.31 6.43
C ASN A 87 7.08 -8.76 5.14
N GLN A 88 6.90 -7.82 4.24
CA GLN A 88 6.31 -8.05 2.92
C GLN A 88 7.39 -8.31 1.87
N GLU A 89 7.09 -9.19 0.92
CA GLU A 89 7.97 -9.43 -0.22
C GLU A 89 8.04 -8.21 -1.12
N SER A 90 6.89 -7.61 -1.40
CA SER A 90 6.78 -6.42 -2.25
C SER A 90 5.53 -5.63 -1.92
N ILE A 91 5.54 -4.35 -2.32
CA ILE A 91 4.38 -3.48 -2.33
C ILE A 91 4.20 -2.99 -3.76
N ALA A 92 3.01 -3.16 -4.33
CA ALA A 92 2.74 -2.66 -5.67
C ALA A 92 2.62 -1.13 -5.63
N TYR A 93 3.30 -0.46 -6.56
CA TYR A 93 3.25 0.97 -6.75
C TYR A 93 2.68 1.27 -8.13
N GLN A 94 1.66 2.12 -8.19
CA GLN A 94 1.07 2.56 -9.44
C GLN A 94 0.99 4.09 -9.46
N GLU A 95 1.23 4.67 -10.64
CA GLU A 95 1.21 6.10 -10.86
C GLU A 95 0.36 6.40 -12.07
N GLN A 96 -0.47 7.41 -11.98
CA GLN A 96 -1.40 7.79 -13.04
C GLN A 96 -1.57 9.30 -13.08
N ASP A 97 -1.53 9.88 -14.27
CA ASP A 97 -1.90 11.27 -14.46
C ASP A 97 -3.43 11.39 -14.53
N ILE A 98 -3.98 12.27 -13.72
CA ILE A 98 -5.41 12.50 -13.66
C ILE A 98 -5.73 13.99 -13.63
N LYS A 99 -6.99 14.32 -13.93
CA LYS A 99 -7.55 15.63 -13.62
C LYS A 99 -8.35 15.50 -12.33
N SER A 100 -8.09 16.39 -11.37
CA SER A 100 -8.81 16.39 -10.10
C SER A 100 -8.89 17.81 -9.57
N GLU A 101 -9.97 18.11 -8.88
CA GLU A 101 -10.16 19.40 -8.23
C GLU A 101 -11.00 19.22 -6.97
N LEU A 102 -10.82 20.14 -6.02
CA LEU A 102 -11.68 20.26 -4.85
C LEU A 102 -12.80 21.23 -5.18
N ILE A 103 -14.03 20.80 -5.05
CA ILE A 103 -15.22 21.62 -5.27
C ILE A 103 -15.83 22.07 -3.96
#